data_b02fcfcadbfd1a001fda1c48a4c9c258
#
_entry.id   b02fcfcadbfd1a001fda1c48a4c9c258
#
_cell.length_a   1.000
_cell.length_b   1.000
_cell.length_c   1.000
_cell.angle_alpha   90.00
_cell.angle_beta   90.00
_cell.angle_gamma   90.00
#
_symmetry.space_group_name_H-M   'P 1'
#
loop_
_entity.id
_entity.type
_entity.pdbx_description
1 polymer ?
#
loop_
_entity_poly.entity_id
_entity_poly.type
_entity_poly.pdbx_seq_one_letter_code
_entity_poly.pdbx_strand_id
1 'polypeptide(L)'
;SPWRVLAPSVQTAPVVFASPHSGRDYPPDFIAASKLDVLRLRQSEDAFMDEVFDAAPKWGAPLLCAQFPRAYVDANREAFELDPEMFSDPLPNYVNTSSPRVSAGLGTIARVVTDSEPIYHAPLRFADAKRRIECYHQPYHRTLKGLVEKTKRRFGGCLLIDCHSMPSTQEAISLKAGNGTKAFDVVLGDCFSTACAPAVTDIAQQAFEAMGFIVARNKPYAGGFTTHHYGRPREGVHVLQVEINRALYMDEKLVRRGPGLPALKCRLGPLMRALADIDPAILK
;
A
#
# COMPACT_ATOMS: atom_id res chain seq x y z
N SER A 1 5.82 -18.47 3.22
CA SER A 1 6.58 -17.21 3.34
C SER A 1 5.62 -16.07 3.67
N PRO A 2 5.98 -15.14 4.55
CA PRO A 2 5.13 -13.99 4.87
C PRO A 2 4.88 -13.02 3.70
N TRP A 3 5.61 -13.16 2.61
CA TRP A 3 5.40 -12.40 1.38
C TRP A 3 5.71 -13.29 0.17
N ARG A 4 5.26 -12.86 -1.00
CA ARG A 4 5.61 -13.47 -2.28
C ARG A 4 6.06 -12.41 -3.27
N VAL A 5 6.93 -12.79 -4.18
CA VAL A 5 7.32 -11.98 -5.34
C VAL A 5 6.83 -12.69 -6.59
N LEU A 6 5.93 -12.05 -7.33
CA LEU A 6 5.59 -12.43 -8.68
C LEU A 6 6.58 -11.74 -9.61
N ALA A 7 7.50 -12.48 -10.19
CA ALA A 7 8.56 -11.93 -11.03
C ALA A 7 8.42 -12.39 -12.48
N PRO A 8 8.76 -11.53 -13.46
CA PRO A 8 8.93 -11.97 -14.84
C PRO A 8 10.19 -12.86 -14.95
N SER A 9 10.25 -13.69 -15.98
CA SER A 9 11.46 -14.48 -16.28
C SER A 9 12.69 -13.58 -16.48
N VAL A 10 12.48 -12.44 -17.14
CA VAL A 10 13.45 -11.35 -17.28
C VAL A 10 12.74 -10.04 -17.03
N GLN A 11 13.26 -9.23 -16.11
CA GLN A 11 12.73 -7.89 -15.89
C GLN A 11 13.10 -6.98 -17.05
N THR A 12 12.11 -6.41 -17.74
CA THR A 12 12.30 -5.52 -18.90
C THR A 12 11.84 -4.08 -18.65
N ALA A 13 11.11 -3.85 -17.57
CA ALA A 13 10.59 -2.54 -17.20
C ALA A 13 11.34 -1.92 -16.01
N PRO A 14 11.54 -0.59 -15.98
CA PRO A 14 12.17 0.12 -14.86
C PRO A 14 11.21 0.31 -13.66
N VAL A 15 10.28 -0.63 -13.47
CA VAL A 15 9.17 -0.53 -12.53
C VAL A 15 9.18 -1.71 -11.56
N VAL A 16 8.82 -1.46 -10.31
CA VAL A 16 8.50 -2.43 -9.26
C VAL A 16 7.11 -2.12 -8.74
N PHE A 17 6.26 -3.13 -8.58
CA PHE A 17 4.97 -3.00 -7.90
C PHE A 17 5.07 -3.59 -6.49
N ALA A 18 4.38 -2.98 -5.52
CA ALA A 18 4.28 -3.50 -4.16
C ALA A 18 2.84 -3.41 -3.65
N SER A 19 2.32 -4.48 -3.09
CA SER A 19 1.01 -4.53 -2.43
C SER A 19 1.21 -4.92 -0.95
N PRO A 20 1.38 -3.93 -0.06
CA PRO A 20 1.70 -4.18 1.34
C PRO A 20 0.50 -4.61 2.18
N HIS A 21 -0.74 -4.39 1.72
CA HIS A 21 -1.94 -4.51 2.51
C HIS A 21 -2.98 -5.51 1.98
N SER A 22 -2.64 -6.32 0.99
CA SER A 22 -3.53 -7.36 0.44
C SER A 22 -3.43 -8.71 1.16
N GLY A 23 -2.55 -8.81 2.16
CA GLY A 23 -2.30 -10.04 2.90
C GLY A 23 -3.51 -10.47 3.76
N ARG A 24 -3.79 -11.77 3.76
CA ARG A 24 -4.96 -12.39 4.41
C ARG A 24 -4.64 -13.68 5.15
N ASP A 25 -3.36 -13.96 5.39
CA ASP A 25 -2.91 -15.08 6.21
C ASP A 25 -2.87 -14.64 7.68
N TYR A 26 -4.02 -14.80 8.37
CA TYR A 26 -4.20 -14.41 9.76
C TYR A 26 -3.60 -15.47 10.68
N PRO A 27 -2.55 -15.15 11.48
CA PRO A 27 -2.00 -16.09 12.45
C PRO A 27 -3.04 -16.48 13.50
N PRO A 28 -3.15 -17.78 13.89
CA PRO A 28 -4.12 -18.23 14.88
C PRO A 28 -4.01 -17.54 16.24
N ASP A 29 -2.77 -17.22 16.67
CA ASP A 29 -2.49 -16.51 17.91
C ASP A 29 -3.01 -15.06 17.85
N PHE A 30 -2.96 -14.42 16.69
CA PHE A 30 -3.53 -13.10 16.49
C PHE A 30 -5.07 -13.12 16.55
N ILE A 31 -5.69 -14.08 15.89
CA ILE A 31 -7.15 -14.25 15.94
C ILE A 31 -7.60 -14.47 17.39
N ALA A 32 -6.91 -15.35 18.15
CA ALA A 32 -7.22 -15.63 19.55
C ALA A 32 -7.01 -14.41 20.48
N ALA A 33 -6.08 -13.52 20.17
CA ALA A 33 -5.83 -12.29 20.94
C ALA A 33 -6.80 -11.15 20.57
N SER A 34 -7.57 -11.29 19.48
CA SER A 34 -8.46 -10.24 18.97
C SER A 34 -9.84 -10.28 19.62
N LYS A 35 -10.40 -9.09 19.93
CA LYS A 35 -11.83 -8.89 20.24
C LYS A 35 -12.73 -9.01 19.02
N LEU A 36 -12.15 -8.83 17.85
CA LEU A 36 -12.85 -8.74 16.58
C LEU A 36 -12.81 -10.10 15.89
N ASP A 37 -13.87 -10.43 15.20
CA ASP A 37 -13.87 -11.56 14.30
C ASP A 37 -13.00 -11.30 13.05
N VAL A 38 -12.73 -12.33 12.27
CA VAL A 38 -11.88 -12.24 11.09
C VAL A 38 -12.45 -11.27 10.06
N LEU A 39 -13.78 -11.19 9.89
CA LEU A 39 -14.39 -10.29 8.92
C LEU A 39 -14.14 -8.82 9.28
N ARG A 40 -14.28 -8.48 10.57
CA ARG A 40 -13.99 -7.11 11.07
C ARG A 40 -12.52 -6.77 10.91
N LEU A 41 -11.61 -7.66 11.24
CA LEU A 41 -10.17 -7.48 11.02
C LEU A 41 -9.86 -7.23 9.53
N ARG A 42 -10.51 -7.98 8.64
CA ARG A 42 -10.33 -7.89 7.19
C ARG A 42 -10.82 -6.59 6.57
N GLN A 43 -11.71 -5.85 7.21
CA GLN A 43 -12.17 -4.55 6.72
C GLN A 43 -11.04 -3.50 6.62
N SER A 44 -9.92 -3.72 7.33
CA SER A 44 -8.71 -2.91 7.21
C SER A 44 -7.86 -3.24 5.98
N GLU A 45 -8.08 -4.40 5.32
CA GLU A 45 -7.30 -4.81 4.15
C GLU A 45 -7.54 -3.89 2.94
N ASP A 46 -6.50 -3.76 2.10
CA ASP A 46 -6.66 -3.40 0.70
C ASP A 46 -6.86 -4.71 -0.07
N ALA A 47 -7.99 -5.38 0.23
CA ALA A 47 -8.23 -6.74 -0.20
C ALA A 47 -8.17 -6.87 -1.74
N PHE A 48 -7.55 -7.95 -2.21
CA PHE A 48 -7.40 -8.29 -3.63
C PHE A 48 -6.52 -7.36 -4.47
N MET A 49 -5.81 -6.38 -3.88
CA MET A 49 -4.87 -5.54 -4.63
C MET A 49 -3.72 -6.36 -5.25
N ASP A 50 -3.30 -7.44 -4.59
CA ASP A 50 -2.37 -8.44 -5.15
C ASP A 50 -2.90 -9.12 -6.43
N GLU A 51 -4.23 -9.26 -6.56
CA GLU A 51 -4.90 -9.80 -7.74
C GLU A 51 -5.10 -8.74 -8.82
N VAL A 52 -5.42 -7.49 -8.41
CA VAL A 52 -5.63 -6.37 -9.34
C VAL A 52 -4.37 -6.10 -10.16
N PHE A 53 -3.19 -6.23 -9.54
CA PHE A 53 -1.89 -5.98 -10.18
C PHE A 53 -1.12 -7.25 -10.56
N ASP A 54 -1.72 -8.45 -10.51
CA ASP A 54 -1.04 -9.73 -10.78
C ASP A 54 -0.50 -9.88 -12.22
N ALA A 55 -0.94 -9.01 -13.12
CA ALA A 55 -0.43 -8.96 -14.49
C ALA A 55 0.91 -8.20 -14.62
N ALA A 56 1.44 -7.56 -13.56
CA ALA A 56 2.70 -6.81 -13.62
C ALA A 56 3.87 -7.61 -14.23
N PRO A 57 4.07 -8.92 -13.94
CA PRO A 57 5.12 -9.70 -14.59
C PRO A 57 4.97 -9.84 -16.10
N LYS A 58 3.76 -9.78 -16.65
CA LYS A 58 3.52 -9.82 -18.10
C LYS A 58 4.05 -8.57 -18.80
N TRP A 59 4.18 -7.47 -18.05
CA TRP A 59 4.72 -6.19 -18.49
C TRP A 59 6.18 -6.00 -18.06
N GLY A 60 6.85 -7.08 -17.67
CA GLY A 60 8.28 -7.06 -17.35
C GLY A 60 8.64 -6.46 -15.99
N ALA A 61 7.69 -6.27 -15.08
CA ALA A 61 7.90 -5.71 -13.76
C ALA A 61 7.59 -6.72 -12.65
N PRO A 62 8.40 -6.83 -11.58
CA PRO A 62 8.07 -7.65 -10.42
C PRO A 62 6.96 -7.00 -9.57
N LEU A 63 6.14 -7.85 -8.92
CA LEU A 63 5.16 -7.45 -7.91
C LEU A 63 5.47 -8.16 -6.59
N LEU A 64 5.73 -7.38 -5.53
CA LEU A 64 5.88 -7.85 -4.16
C LEU A 64 4.54 -7.76 -3.43
N CYS A 65 4.06 -8.87 -2.87
CA CYS A 65 2.80 -8.92 -2.10
C CYS A 65 3.09 -9.38 -0.67
N ALA A 66 2.65 -8.61 0.33
CA ALA A 66 2.54 -9.12 1.69
C ALA A 66 1.47 -10.21 1.74
N GLN A 67 1.70 -11.27 2.53
CA GLN A 67 0.69 -12.30 2.79
C GLN A 67 0.07 -12.12 4.19
N PHE A 68 0.80 -11.48 5.10
CA PHE A 68 0.30 -11.12 6.43
C PHE A 68 -0.65 -9.92 6.37
N PRO A 69 -1.69 -9.89 7.23
CA PRO A 69 -2.64 -8.79 7.25
C PRO A 69 -2.05 -7.53 7.89
N ARG A 70 -2.43 -6.36 7.36
CA ARG A 70 -1.98 -5.07 7.92
C ARG A 70 -2.42 -4.83 9.37
N ALA A 71 -3.52 -5.44 9.79
CA ALA A 71 -3.96 -5.38 11.19
C ALA A 71 -3.00 -6.10 12.15
N TYR A 72 -2.22 -7.07 11.65
CA TYR A 72 -1.20 -7.79 12.42
C TYR A 72 0.13 -7.06 12.44
N VAL A 73 0.59 -6.61 11.26
CA VAL A 73 1.78 -5.77 11.05
C VAL A 73 1.53 -4.88 9.83
N ASP A 74 1.58 -3.57 10.01
CA ASP A 74 1.43 -2.64 8.87
C ASP A 74 2.78 -2.37 8.22
N ALA A 75 3.01 -2.93 7.03
CA ALA A 75 4.24 -2.74 6.26
C ALA A 75 4.35 -1.32 5.66
N ASN A 76 3.28 -0.51 5.66
CA ASN A 76 3.33 0.88 5.22
C ASN A 76 3.39 1.86 6.41
N ARG A 77 4.14 1.46 7.46
CA ARG A 77 4.49 2.27 8.64
C ARG A 77 5.99 2.16 8.93
N GLU A 78 6.53 3.08 9.71
CA GLU A 78 7.88 2.96 10.24
C GLU A 78 7.98 1.75 11.17
N ALA A 79 9.11 1.00 11.16
CA ALA A 79 9.23 -0.30 11.82
C ALA A 79 8.79 -0.31 13.30
N PHE A 80 9.14 0.72 14.05
CA PHE A 80 8.84 0.83 15.49
C PHE A 80 7.98 2.07 15.78
N GLU A 81 6.99 2.34 14.97
CA GLU A 81 5.96 3.36 15.18
C GLU A 81 4.83 2.73 16.00
N LEU A 82 4.92 2.82 17.35
CA LEU A 82 4.07 2.05 18.28
C LEU A 82 3.35 2.95 19.28
N ASP A 83 2.09 2.64 19.56
CA ASP A 83 1.27 3.30 20.59
C ASP A 83 1.61 2.73 21.97
N PRO A 84 2.20 3.51 22.89
CA PRO A 84 2.58 3.01 24.22
C PRO A 84 1.39 2.51 25.06
N GLU A 85 0.18 2.99 24.81
CA GLU A 85 -1.03 2.54 25.52
C GLU A 85 -1.41 1.09 25.25
N MET A 86 -0.83 0.50 24.19
CA MET A 86 -1.07 -0.90 23.82
C MET A 86 -0.25 -1.91 24.62
N PHE A 87 0.76 -1.46 25.40
CA PHE A 87 1.76 -2.35 25.99
C PHE A 87 1.69 -2.39 27.49
N SER A 88 1.93 -3.59 28.06
CA SER A 88 2.02 -3.80 29.50
C SER A 88 3.40 -3.48 30.06
N ASP A 89 4.41 -3.35 29.22
CA ASP A 89 5.81 -3.08 29.56
C ASP A 89 6.29 -1.77 28.88
N PRO A 90 7.27 -1.07 29.46
CA PRO A 90 7.82 0.15 28.90
C PRO A 90 8.43 -0.09 27.50
N LEU A 91 8.21 0.87 26.60
CA LEU A 91 8.82 0.83 25.26
C LEU A 91 10.26 1.41 25.32
N PRO A 92 11.21 0.82 24.56
CA PRO A 92 12.55 1.39 24.43
C PRO A 92 12.57 2.78 23.79
N ASN A 93 13.59 3.59 24.10
CA ASN A 93 13.71 4.97 23.65
C ASN A 93 13.80 5.17 22.11
N TYR A 94 14.13 4.11 21.36
CA TYR A 94 14.18 4.16 19.91
C TYR A 94 12.82 3.99 19.23
N VAL A 95 11.76 3.70 20.00
CA VAL A 95 10.40 3.55 19.48
C VAL A 95 9.79 4.93 19.23
N ASN A 96 9.22 5.13 18.04
CA ASN A 96 8.49 6.34 17.72
C ASN A 96 7.07 6.25 18.31
N THR A 97 6.82 7.02 19.37
CA THR A 97 5.55 7.03 20.11
C THR A 97 4.70 8.29 19.89
N SER A 98 5.15 9.22 19.04
CA SER A 98 4.56 10.57 18.93
C SER A 98 4.05 10.93 17.53
N SER A 99 3.98 9.98 16.62
CA SER A 99 3.46 10.26 15.28
C SER A 99 1.93 10.46 15.28
N PRO A 100 1.38 11.19 14.30
CA PRO A 100 -0.08 11.28 14.12
C PRO A 100 -0.75 9.92 13.92
N ARG A 101 -0.01 8.93 13.38
CA ARG A 101 -0.51 7.56 13.18
C ARG A 101 -0.65 6.83 14.50
N VAL A 102 0.33 6.97 15.40
CA VAL A 102 0.27 6.44 16.77
C VAL A 102 -0.95 7.03 17.50
N SER A 103 -1.12 8.35 17.47
CA SER A 103 -2.26 9.01 18.12
C SER A 103 -3.62 8.50 17.59
N ALA A 104 -3.69 8.10 16.33
CA ALA A 104 -4.88 7.51 15.72
C ALA A 104 -5.01 5.99 15.98
N GLY A 105 -4.08 5.35 16.69
CA GLY A 105 -4.07 3.90 16.91
C GLY A 105 -3.65 3.07 15.68
N LEU A 106 -2.98 3.70 14.71
CA LEU A 106 -2.62 3.13 13.40
C LEU A 106 -1.10 3.02 13.19
N GLY A 107 -0.36 2.68 14.24
CA GLY A 107 1.07 2.39 14.16
C GLY A 107 1.38 1.09 13.41
N THR A 108 2.64 0.66 13.47
CA THR A 108 3.11 -0.59 12.82
C THR A 108 2.39 -1.82 13.35
N ILE A 109 2.07 -1.83 14.64
CA ILE A 109 1.11 -2.75 15.25
C ILE A 109 -0.14 -1.92 15.53
N ALA A 110 -1.20 -2.18 14.78
CA ALA A 110 -2.43 -1.40 14.88
C ALA A 110 -3.16 -1.69 16.20
N ARG A 111 -3.61 -0.62 16.89
CA ARG A 111 -4.48 -0.73 18.07
C ARG A 111 -5.94 -0.90 17.66
N VAL A 112 -6.32 -0.29 16.56
CA VAL A 112 -7.69 -0.24 16.07
C VAL A 112 -7.76 -0.64 14.59
N VAL A 113 -8.94 -1.09 14.16
CA VAL A 113 -9.32 -1.20 12.76
C VAL A 113 -10.23 -0.05 12.34
N THR A 114 -10.87 -0.14 11.21
CA THR A 114 -11.92 0.76 10.75
C THR A 114 -12.88 1.09 11.89
N ASP A 115 -13.39 2.32 11.92
CA ASP A 115 -14.31 2.85 12.94
C ASP A 115 -13.72 2.90 14.37
N SER A 116 -12.39 2.89 14.49
CA SER A 116 -11.68 2.96 15.78
C SER A 116 -11.99 1.82 16.76
N GLU A 117 -12.42 0.66 16.25
CA GLU A 117 -12.66 -0.53 17.08
C GLU A 117 -11.35 -1.13 17.59
N PRO A 118 -11.18 -1.32 18.92
CA PRO A 118 -9.98 -1.93 19.48
C PRO A 118 -9.82 -3.39 19.06
N ILE A 119 -8.60 -3.74 18.63
CA ILE A 119 -8.29 -5.10 18.17
C ILE A 119 -8.11 -6.07 19.34
N TYR A 120 -7.38 -5.70 20.38
CA TYR A 120 -6.87 -6.66 21.39
C TYR A 120 -7.71 -6.72 22.66
N HIS A 121 -7.84 -7.93 23.24
CA HIS A 121 -8.48 -8.15 24.54
C HIS A 121 -7.65 -7.62 25.70
N ALA A 122 -6.33 -7.63 25.61
CA ALA A 122 -5.40 -7.26 26.65
C ALA A 122 -4.18 -6.52 26.06
N PRO A 123 -3.45 -5.75 26.87
CA PRO A 123 -2.20 -5.15 26.44
C PRO A 123 -1.21 -6.18 25.94
N LEU A 124 -0.46 -5.81 24.90
CA LEU A 124 0.61 -6.63 24.33
C LEU A 124 1.90 -6.49 25.13
N ARG A 125 2.84 -7.41 24.95
CA ARG A 125 4.23 -7.24 25.38
C ARG A 125 5.06 -6.68 24.24
N PHE A 126 5.98 -5.79 24.55
CA PHE A 126 6.89 -5.23 23.54
C PHE A 126 7.66 -6.34 22.78
N ALA A 127 8.05 -7.40 23.48
CA ALA A 127 8.72 -8.55 22.87
C ALA A 127 7.91 -9.18 21.72
N ASP A 128 6.58 -9.23 21.83
CA ASP A 128 5.70 -9.77 20.77
C ASP A 128 5.64 -8.84 19.56
N ALA A 129 5.51 -7.53 19.80
CA ALA A 129 5.54 -6.54 18.72
C ALA A 129 6.90 -6.55 17.99
N LYS A 130 8.00 -6.60 18.75
CA LYS A 130 9.36 -6.69 18.20
C LYS A 130 9.50 -7.92 17.31
N ARG A 131 9.09 -9.10 17.81
CA ARG A 131 9.11 -10.35 17.03
C ARG A 131 8.33 -10.23 15.72
N ARG A 132 7.12 -9.63 15.75
CA ARG A 132 6.33 -9.41 14.53
C ARG A 132 7.07 -8.49 13.55
N ILE A 133 7.64 -7.41 14.02
CA ILE A 133 8.41 -6.47 13.19
C ILE A 133 9.62 -7.16 12.57
N GLU A 134 10.38 -7.92 13.35
CA GLU A 134 11.58 -8.64 12.90
C GLU A 134 11.27 -9.78 11.93
N CYS A 135 10.13 -10.47 12.09
CA CYS A 135 9.74 -11.60 11.24
C CYS A 135 8.97 -11.24 9.99
N TYR A 136 8.26 -10.09 9.98
CA TYR A 136 7.36 -9.72 8.88
C TYR A 136 7.75 -8.39 8.23
N HIS A 137 7.81 -7.30 9.00
CA HIS A 137 8.06 -5.96 8.47
C HIS A 137 9.46 -5.82 7.87
N GLN A 138 10.50 -6.08 8.67
CA GLN A 138 11.88 -5.89 8.23
C GLN A 138 12.27 -6.79 7.04
N PRO A 139 11.91 -8.10 6.99
CA PRO A 139 12.20 -8.91 5.83
C PRO A 139 11.43 -8.50 4.57
N TYR A 140 10.16 -8.05 4.71
CA TYR A 140 9.40 -7.48 3.60
C TYR A 140 10.14 -6.27 3.00
N HIS A 141 10.57 -5.32 3.85
CA HIS A 141 11.31 -4.15 3.41
C HIS A 141 12.70 -4.45 2.86
N ARG A 142 13.40 -5.46 3.39
CA ARG A 142 14.66 -5.94 2.77
C ARG A 142 14.42 -6.43 1.34
N THR A 143 13.35 -7.17 1.12
CA THR A 143 12.97 -7.66 -0.22
C THR A 143 12.61 -6.50 -1.13
N LEU A 144 11.77 -5.56 -0.68
CA LEU A 144 11.37 -4.39 -1.46
C LEU A 144 12.58 -3.55 -1.86
N LYS A 145 13.45 -3.25 -0.89
CA LYS A 145 14.71 -2.51 -1.13
C LYS A 145 15.58 -3.22 -2.17
N GLY A 146 15.74 -4.54 -2.05
CA GLY A 146 16.50 -5.34 -3.01
C GLY A 146 15.94 -5.27 -4.44
N LEU A 147 14.61 -5.29 -4.60
CA LEU A 147 13.96 -5.13 -5.90
C LEU A 147 14.18 -3.73 -6.48
N VAL A 148 14.00 -2.67 -5.69
CA VAL A 148 14.23 -1.29 -6.09
C VAL A 148 15.68 -1.07 -6.52
N GLU A 149 16.65 -1.50 -5.71
CA GLU A 149 18.07 -1.34 -6.00
C GLU A 149 18.51 -2.13 -7.25
N LYS A 150 17.99 -3.35 -7.41
CA LYS A 150 18.24 -4.17 -8.60
C LYS A 150 17.71 -3.48 -9.86
N THR A 151 16.49 -2.94 -9.79
CA THR A 151 15.86 -2.21 -10.90
C THR A 151 16.65 -0.96 -11.25
N LYS A 152 17.00 -0.14 -10.25
CA LYS A 152 17.81 1.06 -10.44
C LYS A 152 19.17 0.74 -11.08
N ARG A 153 19.87 -0.30 -10.61
CA ARG A 153 21.15 -0.71 -11.23
C ARG A 153 21.01 -1.14 -12.68
N ARG A 154 19.89 -1.79 -13.03
CA ARG A 154 19.65 -2.29 -14.38
C ARG A 154 19.29 -1.20 -15.38
N PHE A 155 18.48 -0.23 -14.97
CA PHE A 155 17.85 0.76 -15.86
C PHE A 155 18.38 2.19 -15.65
N GLY A 156 19.15 2.43 -14.60
CA GLY A 156 19.62 3.76 -14.21
C GLY A 156 18.62 4.54 -13.35
N GLY A 157 17.39 4.07 -13.22
CA GLY A 157 16.33 4.57 -12.36
C GLY A 157 15.32 3.49 -12.02
N CYS A 158 14.43 3.77 -11.06
CA CYS A 158 13.35 2.87 -10.64
C CYS A 158 12.09 3.65 -10.31
N LEU A 159 10.96 3.19 -10.83
CA LEU A 159 9.62 3.59 -10.40
C LEU A 159 9.03 2.50 -9.51
N LEU A 160 8.75 2.81 -8.26
CA LEU A 160 7.99 1.95 -7.35
C LEU A 160 6.53 2.39 -7.35
N ILE A 161 5.62 1.49 -7.70
CA ILE A 161 4.17 1.66 -7.57
C ILE A 161 3.72 1.00 -6.29
N ASP A 162 3.26 1.81 -5.33
CA ASP A 162 2.71 1.38 -4.04
C ASP A 162 1.20 1.20 -4.20
N CYS A 163 0.75 -0.07 -4.26
CA CYS A 163 -0.59 -0.46 -4.68
C CYS A 163 -1.52 -0.56 -3.47
N HIS A 164 -2.52 0.33 -3.42
CA HIS A 164 -3.50 0.43 -2.33
C HIS A 164 -4.93 0.55 -2.85
N SER A 165 -5.87 0.47 -1.92
CA SER A 165 -7.27 0.77 -2.17
C SER A 165 -7.89 1.60 -1.06
N MET A 166 -8.79 2.48 -1.45
CA MET A 166 -9.51 3.37 -0.54
C MET A 166 -10.97 2.96 -0.39
N PRO A 167 -11.57 3.17 0.81
CA PRO A 167 -13.01 2.98 1.01
C PRO A 167 -13.85 3.82 0.07
N SER A 168 -15.02 3.30 -0.31
CA SER A 168 -15.96 3.98 -1.21
C SER A 168 -16.84 5.05 -0.54
N THR A 169 -16.64 5.33 0.75
CA THR A 169 -17.43 6.33 1.49
C THR A 169 -17.24 7.73 0.91
N GLN A 170 -18.31 8.52 0.86
CA GLN A 170 -18.27 9.87 0.30
C GLN A 170 -17.22 10.79 0.94
N GLU A 171 -16.94 10.59 2.23
CA GLU A 171 -15.92 11.34 2.96
C GLU A 171 -14.51 11.02 2.50
N ALA A 172 -14.27 9.75 2.11
CA ALA A 172 -12.97 9.27 1.67
C ALA A 172 -12.63 9.60 0.21
N ILE A 173 -13.65 9.81 -0.64
CA ILE A 173 -13.47 9.83 -2.11
C ILE A 173 -14.00 11.07 -2.78
N SER A 174 -14.47 12.08 -2.04
CA SER A 174 -15.07 13.27 -2.66
C SER A 174 -14.36 14.56 -2.30
N LEU A 175 -14.10 15.40 -3.30
CA LEU A 175 -13.89 16.83 -3.10
C LEU A 175 -15.21 17.56 -3.36
N LYS A 176 -15.55 18.54 -2.53
CA LYS A 176 -16.61 19.49 -2.83
C LYS A 176 -16.16 20.29 -4.05
N ALA A 177 -16.68 19.97 -5.21
CA ALA A 177 -16.45 20.69 -6.45
C ALA A 177 -17.78 21.35 -6.88
N GLY A 178 -17.91 22.64 -6.66
CA GLY A 178 -19.04 23.44 -7.17
C GLY A 178 -20.43 22.85 -6.85
N ASN A 179 -21.22 22.54 -7.85
CA ASN A 179 -22.60 22.06 -7.73
C ASN A 179 -22.74 20.53 -7.61
N GLY A 180 -21.71 19.77 -7.18
CA GLY A 180 -21.83 18.32 -7.01
C GLY A 180 -20.60 17.67 -6.37
N THR A 181 -20.85 16.58 -5.63
CA THR A 181 -19.80 15.73 -5.08
C THR A 181 -19.41 14.72 -6.15
N LYS A 182 -18.18 14.81 -6.70
CA LYS A 182 -17.63 13.76 -7.56
C LYS A 182 -16.84 12.77 -6.71
N ALA A 183 -17.21 11.50 -6.79
CA ALA A 183 -16.41 10.42 -6.24
C ALA A 183 -15.18 10.18 -7.14
N PHE A 184 -14.01 9.94 -6.54
CA PHE A 184 -12.82 9.53 -7.27
C PHE A 184 -12.77 8.02 -7.44
N ASP A 185 -12.36 7.58 -8.62
CA ASP A 185 -12.05 6.19 -8.91
C ASP A 185 -10.63 5.84 -8.46
N VAL A 186 -9.71 6.81 -8.59
CA VAL A 186 -8.29 6.65 -8.29
C VAL A 186 -7.74 7.92 -7.64
N VAL A 187 -6.88 7.74 -6.63
CA VAL A 187 -6.05 8.82 -6.10
C VAL A 187 -4.57 8.46 -6.28
N LEU A 188 -3.80 9.39 -6.85
CA LEU A 188 -2.36 9.28 -7.01
C LEU A 188 -1.66 10.09 -5.93
N GLY A 189 -0.82 9.44 -5.13
CA GLY A 189 -0.04 10.07 -4.07
C GLY A 189 1.44 10.08 -4.41
N ASP A 190 2.01 11.28 -4.61
CA ASP A 190 3.44 11.50 -4.89
C ASP A 190 4.11 12.40 -3.86
N CYS A 191 3.45 12.55 -2.69
CA CYS A 191 3.88 13.45 -1.62
C CYS A 191 4.10 14.89 -2.12
N PHE A 192 3.16 15.41 -2.92
CA PHE A 192 3.23 16.73 -3.53
C PHE A 192 4.51 16.91 -4.36
N SER A 193 4.79 15.94 -5.22
CA SER A 193 5.96 15.87 -6.13
C SER A 193 7.30 15.73 -5.42
N THR A 194 7.33 15.38 -4.14
CA THR A 194 8.60 15.17 -3.42
C THR A 194 9.11 13.73 -3.55
N ALA A 195 8.21 12.76 -3.75
CA ALA A 195 8.53 11.34 -3.86
C ALA A 195 8.57 10.81 -5.31
N CYS A 196 7.97 11.54 -6.25
CA CYS A 196 7.92 11.19 -7.67
C CYS A 196 8.02 12.45 -8.53
N ALA A 197 8.71 12.36 -9.67
CA ALA A 197 8.76 13.47 -10.62
C ALA A 197 7.37 13.72 -11.23
N PRO A 198 6.94 14.98 -11.40
CA PRO A 198 5.63 15.31 -11.95
C PRO A 198 5.35 14.63 -13.29
N ALA A 199 6.33 14.54 -14.17
CA ALA A 199 6.18 13.89 -15.47
C ALA A 199 5.77 12.41 -15.37
N VAL A 200 6.25 11.68 -14.35
CA VAL A 200 5.89 10.28 -14.11
C VAL A 200 4.45 10.19 -13.58
N THR A 201 4.07 11.08 -12.66
CA THR A 201 2.71 11.17 -12.15
C THR A 201 1.72 11.54 -13.27
N ASP A 202 2.12 12.44 -14.20
CA ASP A 202 1.33 12.83 -15.37
C ASP A 202 1.07 11.63 -16.30
N ILE A 203 2.07 10.80 -16.57
CA ILE A 203 1.90 9.57 -17.37
C ILE A 203 0.88 8.63 -16.73
N ALA A 204 0.98 8.41 -15.42
CA ALA A 204 0.03 7.55 -14.70
C ALA A 204 -1.38 8.12 -14.73
N GLN A 205 -1.54 9.43 -14.48
CA GLN A 205 -2.85 10.09 -14.52
C GLN A 205 -3.48 10.00 -15.91
N GLN A 206 -2.74 10.37 -16.95
CA GLN A 206 -3.23 10.31 -18.33
C GLN A 206 -3.67 8.90 -18.72
N ALA A 207 -2.91 7.88 -18.31
CA ALA A 207 -3.27 6.49 -18.55
C ALA A 207 -4.59 6.10 -17.86
N PHE A 208 -4.82 6.52 -16.62
CA PHE A 208 -6.09 6.30 -15.92
C PHE A 208 -7.25 7.06 -16.57
N GLU A 209 -7.05 8.35 -16.88
CA GLU A 209 -8.09 9.21 -17.50
C GLU A 209 -8.47 8.71 -18.90
N ALA A 210 -7.50 8.22 -19.69
CA ALA A 210 -7.76 7.61 -21.00
C ALA A 210 -8.62 6.33 -20.91
N MET A 211 -8.59 5.63 -19.76
CA MET A 211 -9.47 4.51 -19.46
C MET A 211 -10.82 4.94 -18.87
N GLY A 212 -11.07 6.25 -18.74
CA GLY A 212 -12.32 6.82 -18.22
C GLY A 212 -12.43 6.83 -16.70
N PHE A 213 -11.32 6.72 -15.94
CA PHE A 213 -11.33 6.88 -14.49
C PHE A 213 -11.27 8.36 -14.08
N ILE A 214 -11.94 8.69 -12.97
CA ILE A 214 -11.88 10.00 -12.35
C ILE A 214 -10.68 9.97 -11.37
N VAL A 215 -9.65 10.77 -11.66
CA VAL A 215 -8.38 10.77 -10.93
C VAL A 215 -8.24 12.02 -10.08
N ALA A 216 -7.76 11.86 -8.84
CA ALA A 216 -7.30 12.94 -7.98
C ALA A 216 -5.81 12.77 -7.65
N ARG A 217 -5.15 13.86 -7.20
CA ARG A 217 -3.76 13.83 -6.72
C ARG A 217 -3.66 14.31 -5.29
N ASN A 218 -2.91 13.55 -4.47
CA ASN A 218 -2.50 13.91 -3.12
C ASN A 218 -3.64 14.22 -2.12
N LYS A 219 -4.88 14.10 -2.52
CA LYS A 219 -6.06 14.31 -1.67
C LYS A 219 -7.12 13.27 -1.99
N PRO A 220 -7.61 12.55 -0.96
CA PRO A 220 -7.22 12.64 0.45
C PRO A 220 -5.91 11.90 0.80
N TYR A 221 -5.30 11.17 -0.12
CA TYR A 221 -4.12 10.32 0.13
C TYR A 221 -2.90 10.84 -0.66
N ALA A 222 -1.92 11.41 0.06
CA ALA A 222 -0.73 11.97 -0.56
C ALA A 222 0.46 10.99 -0.65
N GLY A 223 0.42 9.91 0.12
CA GLY A 223 1.47 8.92 0.22
C GLY A 223 1.67 8.45 1.68
N GLY A 224 2.02 7.16 1.83
CA GLY A 224 2.34 6.53 3.12
C GLY A 224 3.83 6.48 3.41
N PHE A 225 4.21 5.60 4.36
CA PHE A 225 5.61 5.38 4.72
C PHE A 225 6.45 4.94 3.51
N THR A 226 5.97 3.98 2.74
CA THR A 226 6.68 3.50 1.53
C THR A 226 7.00 4.66 0.59
N THR A 227 6.03 5.54 0.33
CA THR A 227 6.20 6.68 -0.56
C THR A 227 7.26 7.64 -0.06
N HIS A 228 7.19 8.02 1.23
CA HIS A 228 8.16 8.94 1.84
C HIS A 228 9.55 8.31 2.01
N HIS A 229 9.61 7.03 2.39
CA HIS A 229 10.86 6.36 2.74
C HIS A 229 11.71 6.03 1.51
N TYR A 230 11.09 5.51 0.45
CA TYR A 230 11.79 5.11 -0.77
C TYR A 230 11.90 6.20 -1.82
N GLY A 231 10.97 7.17 -1.84
CA GLY A 231 10.96 8.26 -2.82
C GLY A 231 12.19 9.16 -2.68
N ARG A 232 13.09 9.04 -3.65
CA ARG A 232 14.32 9.83 -3.77
C ARG A 232 14.53 10.16 -5.25
N PRO A 233 13.68 11.05 -5.85
CA PRO A 233 13.75 11.34 -7.28
C PRO A 233 15.13 11.82 -7.74
N ARG A 234 15.80 12.63 -6.92
CA ARG A 234 17.19 13.10 -7.21
C ARG A 234 18.23 11.98 -7.23
N GLU A 235 17.90 10.82 -6.69
CA GLU A 235 18.75 9.63 -6.70
C GLU A 235 18.23 8.57 -7.67
N GLY A 236 17.26 8.92 -8.53
CA GLY A 236 16.68 8.01 -9.52
C GLY A 236 15.74 6.95 -8.93
N VAL A 237 15.11 7.21 -7.78
CA VAL A 237 14.06 6.37 -7.21
C VAL A 237 12.80 7.18 -7.04
N HIS A 238 11.80 6.87 -7.84
CA HIS A 238 10.49 7.49 -7.83
C HIS A 238 9.48 6.55 -7.17
N VAL A 239 8.59 7.08 -6.34
CA VAL A 239 7.50 6.29 -5.75
C VAL A 239 6.17 6.99 -5.97
N LEU A 240 5.22 6.24 -6.51
CA LEU A 240 3.86 6.69 -6.73
C LEU A 240 2.90 5.75 -6.01
N GLN A 241 2.17 6.25 -5.02
CA GLN A 241 1.08 5.53 -4.39
C GLN A 241 -0.15 5.59 -5.29
N VAL A 242 -0.81 4.45 -5.48
CA VAL A 242 -2.04 4.32 -6.27
C VAL A 242 -3.13 3.78 -5.37
N GLU A 243 -4.15 4.59 -5.12
CA GLU A 243 -5.33 4.25 -4.32
C GLU A 243 -6.52 4.00 -5.25
N ILE A 244 -7.02 2.77 -5.31
CA ILE A 244 -8.17 2.40 -6.14
C ILE A 244 -9.42 2.32 -5.26
N ASN A 245 -10.51 2.95 -5.70
CA ASN A 245 -11.80 2.89 -5.03
C ASN A 245 -12.33 1.44 -4.98
N ARG A 246 -12.58 0.95 -3.76
CA ARG A 246 -13.03 -0.43 -3.51
C ARG A 246 -14.35 -0.78 -4.18
N ALA A 247 -15.26 0.18 -4.36
CA ALA A 247 -16.53 -0.04 -5.05
C ALA A 247 -16.36 -0.55 -6.50
N LEU A 248 -15.20 -0.31 -7.12
CA LEU A 248 -14.93 -0.74 -8.49
C LEU A 248 -14.76 -2.25 -8.62
N TYR A 249 -14.41 -2.97 -7.53
CA TYR A 249 -13.97 -4.35 -7.66
C TYR A 249 -14.38 -5.30 -6.52
N MET A 250 -14.90 -4.79 -5.39
CA MET A 250 -15.25 -5.64 -4.26
C MET A 250 -16.54 -5.21 -3.54
N ASP A 251 -17.12 -6.15 -2.79
CA ASP A 251 -18.07 -5.87 -1.72
C ASP A 251 -17.27 -5.58 -0.44
N GLU A 252 -17.28 -4.31 -0.01
CA GLU A 252 -16.51 -3.85 1.14
C GLU A 252 -17.04 -4.39 2.47
N LYS A 253 -18.36 -4.57 2.60
CA LYS A 253 -18.98 -5.05 3.84
C LYS A 253 -18.65 -6.51 4.11
N LEU A 254 -18.63 -7.32 3.06
CA LEU A 254 -18.37 -8.76 3.15
C LEU A 254 -16.92 -9.12 2.83
N VAL A 255 -16.09 -8.14 2.45
CA VAL A 255 -14.71 -8.32 1.98
C VAL A 255 -14.62 -9.46 0.96
N ARG A 256 -15.45 -9.36 -0.09
CA ARG A 256 -15.56 -10.36 -1.17
C ARG A 256 -15.28 -9.74 -2.52
N ARG A 257 -14.77 -10.56 -3.44
CA ARG A 257 -14.59 -10.15 -4.84
C ARG A 257 -15.93 -9.75 -5.44
N GLY A 258 -16.00 -8.54 -5.97
CA GLY A 258 -17.14 -8.06 -6.73
C GLY A 258 -17.06 -8.46 -8.20
N PRO A 259 -18.17 -8.34 -8.95
CA PRO A 259 -18.20 -8.65 -10.38
C PRO A 259 -17.30 -7.72 -11.21
N GLY A 260 -16.94 -6.56 -10.67
CA GLY A 260 -16.04 -5.60 -11.33
C GLY A 260 -14.56 -5.98 -11.33
N LEU A 261 -14.12 -6.93 -10.46
CA LEU A 261 -12.71 -7.29 -10.35
C LEU A 261 -12.07 -7.78 -11.68
N PRO A 262 -12.67 -8.70 -12.44
CA PRO A 262 -12.09 -9.12 -13.72
C PRO A 262 -12.00 -7.97 -14.72
N ALA A 263 -13.02 -7.13 -14.79
CA ALA A 263 -13.05 -5.96 -15.67
C ALA A 263 -11.97 -4.94 -15.30
N LEU A 264 -11.80 -4.64 -14.00
CA LEU A 264 -10.75 -3.75 -13.51
C LEU A 264 -9.36 -4.28 -13.87
N LYS A 265 -9.09 -5.57 -13.63
CA LYS A 265 -7.81 -6.21 -14.00
C LYS A 265 -7.48 -6.03 -15.49
N CYS A 266 -8.46 -6.27 -16.37
CA CYS A 266 -8.28 -6.06 -17.81
C CYS A 266 -8.04 -4.57 -18.14
N ARG A 267 -8.80 -3.67 -17.53
CA ARG A 267 -8.68 -2.22 -17.77
C ARG A 267 -7.35 -1.65 -17.34
N LEU A 268 -6.67 -2.21 -16.33
CA LEU A 268 -5.37 -1.73 -15.88
C LEU A 268 -4.18 -2.17 -16.76
N GLY A 269 -4.39 -3.01 -17.76
CA GLY A 269 -3.35 -3.39 -18.72
C GLY A 269 -2.67 -2.19 -19.40
N PRO A 270 -3.40 -1.22 -19.96
CA PRO A 270 -2.85 0.01 -20.54
C PRO A 270 -2.01 0.83 -19.57
N LEU A 271 -2.44 0.96 -18.29
CA LEU A 271 -1.64 1.62 -17.25
C LEU A 271 -0.31 0.91 -17.05
N MET A 272 -0.34 -0.42 -16.81
CA MET A 272 0.88 -1.20 -16.56
C MET A 272 1.84 -1.11 -17.75
N ARG A 273 1.30 -1.09 -18.98
CA ARG A 273 2.07 -0.88 -20.20
C ARG A 273 2.70 0.51 -20.23
N ALA A 274 1.92 1.58 -20.01
CA ALA A 274 2.41 2.94 -20.02
C ALA A 274 3.53 3.16 -18.99
N LEU A 275 3.40 2.55 -17.80
CA LEU A 275 4.42 2.59 -16.77
C LEU A 275 5.66 1.75 -17.14
N ALA A 276 5.47 0.59 -17.79
CA ALA A 276 6.56 -0.27 -18.22
C ALA A 276 7.39 0.36 -19.36
N ASP A 277 6.74 1.14 -20.23
CA ASP A 277 7.32 1.82 -21.38
C ASP A 277 7.91 3.20 -21.03
N ILE A 278 7.91 3.61 -19.73
CA ILE A 278 8.55 4.86 -19.30
C ILE A 278 10.02 4.89 -19.73
N ASP A 279 10.39 5.98 -20.40
CA ASP A 279 11.81 6.23 -20.70
C ASP A 279 12.63 6.31 -19.40
N PRO A 280 13.60 5.41 -19.18
CA PRO A 280 14.43 5.46 -17.98
C PRO A 280 15.18 6.78 -17.77
N ALA A 281 15.32 7.62 -18.82
CA ALA A 281 15.92 8.94 -18.69
C ALA A 281 15.10 9.88 -17.80
N ILE A 282 13.77 9.71 -17.74
CA ILE A 282 12.86 10.48 -16.87
C ILE A 282 13.04 10.10 -15.38
N LEU A 283 13.60 8.92 -15.13
CA LEU A 283 13.82 8.40 -13.78
C LEU A 283 15.25 8.64 -13.24
N LYS A 284 16.09 9.43 -13.95
CA LYS A 284 17.48 9.70 -13.54
C LYS A 284 17.66 10.94 -12.72
#